data_d56201846e3e90bd23bb411be37ba6c3
#
_entry.id   d56201846e3e90bd23bb411be37ba6c3
#
_cell.length_a   1.000
_cell.length_b   1.000
_cell.length_c   1.000
_cell.angle_alpha   90.00
_cell.angle_beta   90.00
_cell.angle_gamma   90.00
#
_symmetry.space_group_name_H-M   'P 1'
#
loop_
_entity.id
_entity.type
_entity.pdbx_description
1 polymer ?
#
loop_
_entity_poly.entity_id
_entity_poly.type
_entity_poly.pdbx_seq_one_letter_code
_entity_poly.pdbx_strand_id
1 'polypeptide(L)'
;IGGYWGGVSTLSPQFAHLLPAQVQPTPTKSLLEVEPALLWDAASLFGVGNINPGRLTEFYHGMHGYLAASGVDGVKVDGQSGLTAFAWPEGAGGSTGHGGTSSMVRAHVHAMEASVSE
;
A
#
# COMPACT_ATOMS: atom_id res chain seq x y z
N ILE A 1 3.26 5.85 9.45
CA ILE A 1 3.25 4.51 10.07
C ILE A 1 4.32 3.69 9.38
N GLY A 2 5.36 3.31 10.11
CA GLY A 2 6.47 2.54 9.56
C GLY A 2 6.10 1.13 9.08
N GLY A 3 4.96 0.60 9.49
CA GLY A 3 4.59 -0.78 9.24
C GLY A 3 4.19 -1.13 7.81
N TYR A 4 3.92 -0.15 6.95
CA TYR A 4 3.48 -0.41 5.58
C TYR A 4 4.44 0.12 4.49
N TRP A 5 5.54 0.71 4.88
CA TRP A 5 6.52 1.29 3.94
C TRP A 5 7.15 0.27 3.00
N GLY A 6 7.57 -0.86 3.54
CA GLY A 6 8.13 -1.96 2.76
C GLY A 6 7.08 -2.92 2.22
N GLY A 7 5.80 -2.60 2.40
CA GLY A 7 4.72 -3.50 2.07
C GLY A 7 4.51 -4.59 3.13
N VAL A 8 3.64 -5.54 2.81
CA VAL A 8 3.35 -6.72 3.63
C VAL A 8 3.92 -7.98 2.99
N SER A 9 4.23 -8.98 3.79
CA SER A 9 4.66 -10.26 3.24
C SER A 9 3.51 -10.97 2.52
N THR A 10 3.70 -11.27 1.25
CA THR A 10 2.75 -12.05 0.46
C THR A 10 2.69 -13.53 0.87
N LEU A 11 3.67 -13.97 1.65
CA LEU A 11 3.78 -15.35 2.13
C LEU A 11 3.27 -15.52 3.57
N SER A 12 2.94 -14.43 4.27
CA SER A 12 2.47 -14.49 5.64
C SER A 12 1.04 -15.01 5.73
N PRO A 13 0.80 -16.08 6.49
CA PRO A 13 -0.56 -16.59 6.71
C PRO A 13 -1.48 -15.54 7.36
N GLN A 14 -0.92 -14.62 8.14
CA GLN A 14 -1.66 -13.56 8.82
C GLN A 14 -2.32 -12.59 7.85
N PHE A 15 -1.72 -12.39 6.67
CA PHE A 15 -2.23 -11.48 5.65
C PHE A 15 -2.93 -12.18 4.48
N ALA A 16 -2.99 -13.51 4.48
CA ALA A 16 -3.56 -14.27 3.36
C ALA A 16 -5.00 -13.87 3.02
N HIS A 17 -5.81 -13.56 4.04
CA HIS A 17 -7.20 -13.11 3.87
C HIS A 17 -7.33 -11.73 3.21
N LEU A 18 -6.26 -10.93 3.23
CA LEU A 18 -6.19 -9.60 2.59
C LEU A 18 -5.73 -9.67 1.14
N LEU A 19 -5.48 -10.88 0.63
CA LEU A 19 -5.08 -11.16 -0.75
C LEU A 19 -3.90 -10.28 -1.22
N PRO A 20 -2.77 -10.26 -0.50
CA PRO A 20 -1.64 -9.45 -0.90
C PRO A 20 -1.00 -9.98 -2.18
N ALA A 21 -0.50 -9.07 -3.00
CA ALA A 21 0.26 -9.41 -4.20
C ALA A 21 1.55 -8.60 -4.29
N GLN A 22 2.57 -9.20 -4.89
CA GLN A 22 3.83 -8.52 -5.16
C GLN A 22 3.63 -7.52 -6.31
N VAL A 23 3.94 -6.26 -6.07
CA VAL A 23 3.84 -5.16 -7.03
C VAL A 23 5.21 -4.55 -7.21
N GLN A 24 5.66 -4.42 -8.46
CA GLN A 24 6.89 -3.71 -8.78
C GLN A 24 6.58 -2.26 -9.18
N PRO A 25 7.42 -1.30 -8.76
CA PRO A 25 7.26 0.07 -9.20
C PRO A 25 7.54 0.19 -10.69
N THR A 26 6.87 1.13 -11.31
CA THR A 26 7.10 1.52 -12.70
C THR A 26 7.58 2.97 -12.77
N PRO A 27 8.84 3.25 -12.40
CA PRO A 27 9.36 4.61 -12.41
C PRO A 27 9.35 5.17 -13.84
N THR A 28 8.97 6.44 -13.95
CA THR A 28 9.00 7.13 -15.25
C THR A 28 10.45 7.36 -15.70
N LYS A 29 10.64 7.52 -17.01
CA LYS A 29 11.96 7.85 -17.58
C LYS A 29 12.53 9.13 -16.96
N SER A 30 11.71 10.16 -16.79
CA SER A 30 12.14 11.43 -16.20
C SER A 30 12.58 11.26 -14.74
N LEU A 31 11.92 10.40 -13.98
CA LEU A 31 12.32 10.11 -12.60
C LEU A 31 13.68 9.39 -12.57
N LEU A 32 13.92 8.44 -13.46
CA LEU A 32 15.18 7.72 -13.56
C LEU A 32 16.34 8.62 -14.06
N GLU A 33 16.06 9.65 -14.83
CA GLU A 33 17.06 10.65 -15.22
C GLU A 33 17.54 11.50 -14.03
N VAL A 34 16.66 11.78 -13.08
CA VAL A 34 16.96 12.55 -11.86
C VAL A 34 17.54 11.67 -10.76
N GLU A 35 17.02 10.46 -10.60
CA GLU A 35 17.41 9.53 -9.53
C GLU A 35 17.65 8.12 -10.10
N PRO A 36 18.78 7.91 -10.79
CA PRO A 36 19.10 6.60 -11.39
C PRO A 36 19.30 5.49 -10.36
N ALA A 37 19.56 5.84 -9.08
CA ALA A 37 19.72 4.86 -8.01
C ALA A 37 18.43 4.04 -7.75
N LEU A 38 17.28 4.53 -8.16
CA LEU A 38 16.02 3.77 -8.09
C LEU A 38 16.06 2.44 -8.85
N LEU A 39 16.91 2.29 -9.85
CA LEU A 39 17.11 1.03 -10.56
C LEU A 39 17.74 -0.07 -9.70
N TRP A 40 18.40 0.32 -8.61
CA TRP A 40 19.15 -0.59 -7.73
C TRP A 40 18.51 -0.72 -6.34
N ASP A 41 17.46 0.04 -6.09
CA ASP A 41 16.72 -0.04 -4.85
C ASP A 41 16.01 -1.40 -4.72
N ALA A 42 16.03 -1.97 -3.51
CA ALA A 42 15.46 -3.28 -3.26
C ALA A 42 13.97 -3.36 -3.61
N ALA A 43 13.20 -2.30 -3.34
CA ALA A 43 11.78 -2.26 -3.68
C ALA A 43 11.55 -2.24 -5.20
N SER A 44 12.45 -1.57 -5.95
CA SER A 44 12.40 -1.55 -7.42
C SER A 44 12.77 -2.89 -8.04
N LEU A 45 13.74 -3.58 -7.45
CA LEU A 45 14.22 -4.87 -7.96
C LEU A 45 13.27 -6.03 -7.62
N PHE A 46 12.76 -6.04 -6.39
CA PHE A 46 11.98 -7.17 -5.85
C PHE A 46 10.49 -6.86 -5.74
N GLY A 47 10.12 -5.60 -5.85
CA GLY A 47 8.77 -5.13 -5.59
C GLY A 47 8.43 -5.09 -4.11
N VAL A 48 7.19 -4.73 -3.81
CA VAL A 48 6.62 -4.73 -2.46
C VAL A 48 5.30 -5.49 -2.44
N GLY A 49 4.99 -6.13 -1.34
CA GLY A 49 3.70 -6.77 -1.15
C GLY A 49 2.64 -5.72 -0.82
N ASN A 50 1.67 -5.54 -1.70
CA ASN A 50 0.54 -4.65 -1.50
C ASN A 50 -0.72 -5.44 -1.15
N ILE A 51 -1.51 -4.89 -0.22
CA ILE A 51 -2.84 -5.40 0.09
C ILE A 51 -3.76 -5.21 -1.11
N ASN A 52 -4.64 -6.18 -1.37
CA ASN A 52 -5.66 -6.02 -2.40
C ASN A 52 -6.50 -4.75 -2.14
N PRO A 53 -6.71 -3.88 -3.14
CA PRO A 53 -7.46 -2.63 -2.96
C PRO A 53 -8.83 -2.81 -2.32
N GLY A 54 -9.52 -3.90 -2.61
CA GLY A 54 -10.81 -4.24 -2.01
C GLY A 54 -10.74 -4.70 -0.54
N ARG A 55 -9.53 -4.86 0.02
CA ARG A 55 -9.30 -5.28 1.41
C ARG A 55 -8.61 -4.21 2.26
N LEU A 56 -8.35 -3.04 1.72
CA LEU A 56 -7.66 -1.96 2.44
C LEU A 56 -8.42 -1.49 3.67
N THR A 57 -9.73 -1.38 3.60
CA THR A 57 -10.56 -1.02 4.76
C THR A 57 -10.36 -2.01 5.90
N GLU A 58 -10.44 -3.30 5.62
CA GLU A 58 -10.21 -4.37 6.61
C GLU A 58 -8.81 -4.29 7.20
N PHE A 59 -7.80 -4.06 6.37
CA PHE A 59 -6.41 -3.90 6.82
C PHE A 59 -6.22 -2.72 7.78
N TYR A 60 -6.70 -1.53 7.40
CA TYR A 60 -6.54 -0.34 8.24
C TYR A 60 -7.37 -0.40 9.52
N HIS A 61 -8.59 -0.90 9.48
CA HIS A 61 -9.40 -1.12 10.69
C HIS A 61 -8.72 -2.11 11.65
N GLY A 62 -8.18 -3.21 11.15
CA GLY A 62 -7.44 -4.17 11.97
C GLY A 62 -6.21 -3.56 12.63
N MET A 63 -5.42 -2.81 11.86
CA MET A 63 -4.20 -2.16 12.36
C MET A 63 -4.50 -1.04 13.35
N HIS A 64 -5.39 -0.12 13.01
CA HIS A 64 -5.71 1.02 13.87
C HIS A 64 -6.51 0.59 15.10
N GLY A 65 -7.41 -0.40 14.96
CA GLY A 65 -8.12 -0.98 16.09
C GLY A 65 -7.17 -1.62 17.12
N TYR A 66 -6.15 -2.33 16.67
CA TYR A 66 -5.10 -2.85 17.54
C TYR A 66 -4.34 -1.73 18.27
N LEU A 67 -3.97 -0.67 17.55
CA LEU A 67 -3.28 0.48 18.13
C LEU A 67 -4.15 1.20 19.16
N ALA A 68 -5.42 1.46 18.85
CA ALA A 68 -6.38 2.07 19.77
C ALA A 68 -6.59 1.22 21.03
N ALA A 69 -6.76 -0.07 20.89
CA ALA A 69 -6.86 -1.00 22.02
C ALA A 69 -5.58 -1.02 22.89
N SER A 70 -4.44 -0.65 22.31
CA SER A 70 -3.15 -0.52 23.00
C SER A 70 -2.91 0.88 23.60
N GLY A 71 -3.89 1.79 23.56
CA GLY A 71 -3.80 3.13 24.14
C GLY A 71 -3.14 4.17 23.23
N VAL A 72 -3.09 3.93 21.92
CA VAL A 72 -2.59 4.92 20.95
C VAL A 72 -3.75 5.80 20.49
N ASP A 73 -3.62 7.12 20.69
CA ASP A 73 -4.67 8.09 20.41
C ASP A 73 -4.66 8.65 18.99
N GLY A 74 -3.64 8.36 18.20
CA GLY A 74 -3.57 8.83 16.82
C GLY A 74 -2.39 8.26 16.06
N VAL A 75 -2.41 8.47 14.76
CA VAL A 75 -1.38 7.98 13.85
C VAL A 75 -0.81 9.10 12.98
N LYS A 76 0.48 9.08 12.76
CA LYS A 76 1.13 9.92 11.74
C LYS A 76 1.21 9.12 10.45
N VAL A 77 0.64 9.65 9.39
CA VAL A 77 0.73 9.06 8.05
C VAL A 77 1.85 9.71 7.28
N ASP A 78 2.86 8.94 6.92
CA ASP A 78 4.05 9.39 6.19
C ASP A 78 4.25 8.53 4.93
N GLY A 79 5.16 8.93 4.04
CA GLY A 79 5.51 8.17 2.85
C GLY A 79 4.40 7.98 1.83
N GLN A 80 3.39 8.84 1.81
CA GLN A 80 2.21 8.70 0.96
C GLN A 80 2.53 8.77 -0.53
N SER A 81 3.58 9.49 -0.92
CA SER A 81 4.05 9.56 -2.30
C SER A 81 4.46 8.20 -2.88
N GLY A 82 4.89 7.27 -2.05
CA GLY A 82 5.23 5.92 -2.46
C GLY A 82 4.07 5.16 -3.10
N LEU A 83 2.82 5.46 -2.73
CA LEU A 83 1.64 4.85 -3.32
C LEU A 83 1.54 5.07 -4.84
N THR A 84 2.09 6.16 -5.36
CA THR A 84 2.07 6.47 -6.79
C THR A 84 3.00 5.56 -7.59
N ALA A 85 4.06 5.07 -6.98
CA ALA A 85 5.04 4.18 -7.62
C ALA A 85 4.61 2.71 -7.59
N PHE A 86 3.79 2.31 -6.61
CA PHE A 86 3.38 0.92 -6.39
C PHE A 86 1.89 0.71 -6.67
N ALA A 87 1.36 1.37 -7.70
CA ALA A 87 -0.03 1.21 -8.08
C ALA A 87 -0.32 -0.23 -8.51
N TRP A 88 -1.48 -0.73 -8.10
CA TRP A 88 -1.95 -2.03 -8.54
C TRP A 88 -2.16 -2.04 -10.05
N PRO A 89 -1.69 -3.05 -10.79
CA PRO A 89 -1.82 -3.10 -12.25
C PRO A 89 -3.29 -2.98 -12.69
N GLU A 90 -3.51 -2.28 -13.80
CA GLU A 90 -4.85 -2.18 -14.39
C GLU A 90 -5.35 -3.59 -14.75
N GLY A 91 -6.58 -3.87 -14.36
CA GLY A 91 -7.20 -5.19 -14.58
C GLY A 91 -6.85 -6.26 -13.54
N ALA A 92 -5.83 -6.08 -12.70
CA ALA A 92 -5.48 -7.05 -11.67
C ALA A 92 -6.37 -6.95 -10.41
N GLY A 93 -7.16 -5.90 -10.29
CA GLY A 93 -8.05 -5.64 -9.14
C GLY A 93 -9.38 -6.42 -9.16
N GLY A 94 -9.59 -7.32 -10.11
CA GLY A 94 -10.84 -8.06 -10.23
C GLY A 94 -12.05 -7.15 -10.50
N SER A 95 -13.22 -7.54 -10.03
CA SER A 95 -14.49 -6.80 -10.23
C SER A 95 -14.58 -5.44 -9.52
N THR A 96 -13.55 -5.04 -8.79
CA THR A 96 -13.56 -3.79 -8.00
C THR A 96 -13.13 -2.55 -8.78
N GLY A 97 -12.63 -2.70 -10.00
CA GLY A 97 -12.26 -1.58 -10.87
C GLY A 97 -11.13 -0.67 -10.36
N HIS A 98 -10.37 -1.11 -9.37
CA HIS A 98 -9.31 -0.31 -8.72
C HIS A 98 -7.95 -0.42 -9.42
N GLY A 99 -7.92 -0.45 -10.75
CA GLY A 99 -6.68 -0.34 -11.52
C GLY A 99 -6.21 1.12 -11.65
N GLY A 100 -4.88 1.29 -11.75
CA GLY A 100 -4.24 2.58 -11.92
C GLY A 100 -3.93 3.33 -10.62
N THR A 101 -2.98 4.27 -10.74
CA THR A 101 -2.39 5.00 -9.61
C THR A 101 -3.41 5.82 -8.80
N SER A 102 -4.27 6.58 -9.48
CA SER A 102 -5.22 7.47 -8.81
C SER A 102 -6.30 6.70 -8.05
N SER A 103 -6.75 5.58 -8.58
CA SER A 103 -7.71 4.70 -7.90
C SER A 103 -7.09 4.07 -6.66
N MET A 104 -5.83 3.64 -6.74
CA MET A 104 -5.11 3.06 -5.62
C MET A 104 -4.88 4.07 -4.49
N VAL A 105 -4.40 5.27 -4.83
CA VAL A 105 -4.21 6.35 -3.84
C VAL A 105 -5.53 6.67 -3.15
N ARG A 106 -6.62 6.82 -3.91
CA ARG A 106 -7.95 7.09 -3.36
C ARG A 106 -8.42 5.99 -2.42
N ALA A 107 -8.24 4.72 -2.82
CA ALA A 107 -8.64 3.58 -2.00
C ALA A 107 -7.89 3.55 -0.65
N HIS A 108 -6.59 3.83 -0.66
CA HIS A 108 -5.79 3.95 0.58
C HIS A 108 -6.25 5.09 1.46
N VAL A 109 -6.44 6.30 0.90
CA VAL A 109 -6.88 7.48 1.66
C VAL A 109 -8.24 7.22 2.31
N HIS A 110 -9.22 6.77 1.55
CA HIS A 110 -10.55 6.50 2.09
C HIS A 110 -10.56 5.42 3.18
N ALA A 111 -9.82 4.32 2.96
CA ALA A 111 -9.75 3.25 3.94
C ALA A 111 -9.08 3.70 5.25
N MET A 112 -8.05 4.52 5.14
CA MET A 112 -7.32 5.06 6.28
C MET A 112 -8.15 6.09 7.05
N GLU A 113 -8.80 7.03 6.36
CA GLU A 113 -9.68 8.03 6.99
C GLU A 113 -10.86 7.37 7.70
N ALA A 114 -11.49 6.38 7.09
CA ALA A 114 -12.58 5.62 7.71
C ALA A 114 -12.14 4.95 9.00
N SER A 115 -10.92 4.40 9.04
CA SER A 115 -10.43 3.64 10.19
C SER A 115 -9.99 4.49 11.39
N VAL A 116 -9.83 5.80 11.24
CA VAL A 116 -9.46 6.73 12.34
C VAL A 116 -10.63 7.62 12.78
N SER A 117 -11.77 7.54 12.10
CA SER A 117 -12.97 8.33 12.42
C SER A 117 -13.95 7.61 13.35
N GLU A 118 -13.66 6.39 13.74
CA GLU A 118 -14.42 5.58 14.70
C GLU A 118 -13.81 5.66 16.11
#